data_ba7b1db44be9bf77cd4bb17d8c48282b
#
_entry.id   ba7b1db44be9bf77cd4bb17d8c48282b
#
_cell.length_a   1.000
_cell.length_b   1.000
_cell.length_c   1.000
_cell.angle_alpha   90.00
_cell.angle_beta   90.00
_cell.angle_gamma   90.00
#
_symmetry.space_group_name_H-M   'P 1'
#
loop_
_entity.id
_entity.type
_entity.pdbx_description
1 polymer ?
#
loop_
_entity_poly.entity_id
_entity_poly.type
_entity_poly.pdbx_seq_one_letter_code
_entity_poly.pdbx_strand_id
1 'polypeptide(L)'
;MPAGQPNFDDGAHRVVCHLDALLAERGMTLAALAEQVGVTVVNLSVLKNNRARAVRYSTLTAICDVLRCQPGDILSVTHIGR
;
A
#
# COMPACT_ATOMS: atom_id res chain seq x y z
N MET A 1 13.85 -2.13 24.34
CA MET A 1 13.56 -2.55 23.91
C MET A 1 13.63 -3.28 24.06
N PRO A 2 13.23 -2.76 24.19
CA PRO A 2 13.72 -3.86 24.69
C PRO A 2 14.24 -4.72 23.67
N ALA A 3 15.15 -5.50 24.08
CA ALA A 3 15.73 -6.42 23.16
C ALA A 3 14.68 -7.13 22.37
N GLY A 4 13.51 -7.24 22.94
CA GLY A 4 12.42 -7.83 22.21
C GLY A 4 11.75 -6.91 21.20
N GLN A 5 12.30 -5.73 21.05
CA GLN A 5 11.77 -4.77 20.11
C GLN A 5 11.78 -5.35 18.71
N PRO A 6 10.64 -5.33 18.01
CA PRO A 6 10.61 -5.83 16.66
C PRO A 6 11.56 -5.07 15.76
N ASN A 7 12.16 -5.79 14.85
CA ASN A 7 13.04 -5.18 13.88
C ASN A 7 12.22 -4.74 12.68
N PHE A 8 11.82 -3.49 12.66
CA PHE A 8 10.96 -2.97 11.61
C PHE A 8 11.68 -2.81 10.28
N ASP A 9 13.01 -2.94 10.29
CA ASP A 9 13.79 -2.74 9.07
C ASP A 9 14.02 -4.02 8.30
N ASP A 10 13.60 -5.17 8.81
CA ASP A 10 13.84 -6.44 8.14
C ASP A 10 12.81 -6.75 7.07
N GLY A 11 11.80 -5.90 6.91
CA GLY A 11 10.79 -6.08 5.91
C GLY A 11 9.66 -7.02 6.30
N ALA A 12 9.75 -7.65 7.47
CA ALA A 12 8.70 -8.55 7.91
C ALA A 12 7.50 -7.74 8.42
N HIS A 13 6.33 -8.02 7.86
CA HIS A 13 5.13 -7.33 8.29
C HIS A 13 3.90 -8.15 7.87
N ARG A 14 2.75 -7.72 8.36
CA ARG A 14 1.48 -8.36 8.05
C ARG A 14 0.51 -7.39 7.37
N VAL A 15 1.04 -6.34 6.79
CA VAL A 15 0.22 -5.38 6.05
C VAL A 15 -0.11 -5.98 4.68
N VAL A 16 -1.38 -5.91 4.30
CA VAL A 16 -1.86 -6.39 3.01
C VAL A 16 -2.39 -5.19 2.24
N CYS A 17 -1.99 -5.10 0.98
CA CYS A 17 -2.43 -4.01 0.11
C CYS A 17 -3.57 -4.52 -0.77
N HIS A 18 -4.66 -3.76 -0.79
CA HIS A 18 -5.88 -4.09 -1.54
C HIS A 18 -6.01 -3.28 -2.81
N LEU A 19 -4.89 -2.77 -3.32
CA LEU A 19 -4.91 -1.85 -4.45
C LEU A 19 -5.50 -2.51 -5.70
N ASP A 20 -5.20 -3.80 -5.92
CA ASP A 20 -5.73 -4.51 -7.08
C ASP A 20 -7.26 -4.51 -7.10
N ALA A 21 -7.86 -4.80 -5.96
CA ALA A 21 -9.32 -4.83 -5.86
C ALA A 21 -9.92 -3.46 -6.12
N LEU A 22 -9.30 -2.42 -5.57
CA LEU A 22 -9.79 -1.05 -5.76
C LEU A 22 -9.66 -0.63 -7.21
N LEU A 23 -8.54 -0.95 -7.85
CA LEU A 23 -8.35 -0.63 -9.26
C LEU A 23 -9.37 -1.33 -10.13
N ALA A 24 -9.64 -2.62 -9.83
CA ALA A 24 -10.63 -3.37 -10.57
C ALA A 24 -12.02 -2.75 -10.44
N GLU A 25 -12.39 -2.34 -9.23
CA GLU A 25 -13.69 -1.70 -9.01
C GLU A 25 -13.85 -0.42 -9.80
N ARG A 26 -12.76 0.31 -9.98
CA ARG A 26 -12.82 1.61 -10.65
C ARG A 26 -12.47 1.53 -12.14
N GLY A 27 -12.19 0.33 -12.63
CA GLY A 27 -11.82 0.16 -14.02
C GLY A 27 -10.55 0.90 -14.39
N MET A 28 -9.60 0.98 -13.47
CA MET A 28 -8.37 1.74 -13.65
C MET A 28 -7.17 0.80 -13.64
N THR A 29 -6.18 1.10 -14.49
CA THR A 29 -4.94 0.34 -14.51
C THR A 29 -3.94 0.90 -13.50
N LEU A 30 -2.98 0.06 -13.12
CA LEU A 30 -1.91 0.49 -12.23
C LEU A 30 -1.11 1.63 -12.88
N ALA A 31 -0.88 1.54 -14.20
CA ALA A 31 -0.13 2.58 -14.91
C ALA A 31 -0.87 3.92 -14.88
N ALA A 32 -2.19 3.90 -15.04
CA ALA A 32 -2.98 5.11 -14.98
C ALA A 32 -2.92 5.73 -13.58
N LEU A 33 -3.01 4.91 -12.55
CA LEU A 33 -2.90 5.39 -11.18
C LEU A 33 -1.53 6.00 -10.92
N ALA A 34 -0.47 5.32 -11.37
CA ALA A 34 0.89 5.81 -11.18
C ALA A 34 1.06 7.20 -11.80
N GLU A 35 0.52 7.39 -13.00
CA GLU A 35 0.61 8.67 -13.68
C GLU A 35 -0.12 9.75 -12.89
N GLN A 36 -1.31 9.46 -12.40
CA GLN A 36 -2.10 10.46 -11.68
C GLN A 36 -1.52 10.79 -10.32
N VAL A 37 -0.87 9.83 -9.69
CA VAL A 37 -0.27 10.02 -8.37
C VAL A 37 1.11 10.69 -8.50
N GLY A 38 1.77 10.49 -9.64
CA GLY A 38 3.10 11.06 -9.86
C GLY A 38 4.23 10.17 -9.37
N VAL A 39 4.03 8.86 -9.37
CA VAL A 39 5.06 7.90 -9.02
C VAL A 39 5.24 6.91 -10.16
N THR A 40 6.27 6.09 -10.07
CA THR A 40 6.51 5.09 -11.11
C THR A 40 5.61 3.87 -10.91
N VAL A 41 5.34 3.17 -12.00
CA VAL A 41 4.60 1.91 -11.94
C VAL A 41 5.34 0.91 -11.07
N VAL A 42 6.68 0.92 -11.14
CA VAL A 42 7.50 0.01 -10.33
C VAL A 42 7.25 0.25 -8.84
N ASN A 43 7.22 1.51 -8.41
CA ASN A 43 6.98 1.83 -7.01
C ASN A 43 5.60 1.37 -6.56
N LEU A 44 4.58 1.59 -7.38
CA LEU A 44 3.24 1.12 -7.05
C LEU A 44 3.16 -0.40 -7.06
N SER A 45 3.90 -1.05 -7.95
CA SER A 45 3.93 -2.52 -8.00
C SER A 45 4.53 -3.10 -6.73
N VAL A 46 5.57 -2.47 -6.19
CA VAL A 46 6.16 -2.90 -4.92
C VAL A 46 5.12 -2.80 -3.81
N LEU A 47 4.38 -1.70 -3.76
CA LEU A 47 3.34 -1.51 -2.76
C LEU A 47 2.22 -2.53 -2.96
N LYS A 48 1.75 -2.68 -4.19
CA LYS A 48 0.65 -3.57 -4.53
C LYS A 48 0.95 -5.02 -4.15
N ASN A 49 2.18 -5.43 -4.27
CA ASN A 49 2.59 -6.81 -4.00
C ASN A 49 3.07 -7.02 -2.57
N ASN A 50 2.76 -6.10 -1.66
CA ASN A 50 3.06 -6.22 -0.23
C ASN A 50 4.56 -6.24 0.06
N ARG A 51 5.36 -5.65 -0.82
CA ARG A 51 6.81 -5.61 -0.64
C ARG A 51 7.32 -4.30 -0.13
N ALA A 52 6.45 -3.29 -0.04
CA ALA A 52 6.88 -1.99 0.43
C ALA A 52 7.16 -2.05 1.93
N ARG A 53 8.24 -1.42 2.34
CA ARG A 53 8.58 -1.28 3.75
C ARG A 53 7.98 -0.02 4.35
N ALA A 54 7.64 0.92 3.47
CA ALA A 54 7.10 2.19 3.90
C ALA A 54 6.34 2.81 2.72
N VAL A 55 5.45 3.70 3.05
CA VAL A 55 4.77 4.51 2.04
C VAL A 55 4.72 5.93 2.58
N ARG A 56 5.02 6.89 1.73
CA ARG A 56 4.96 8.30 2.13
C ARG A 56 3.51 8.70 2.28
N TYR A 57 3.24 9.50 3.30
CA TYR A 57 1.89 10.00 3.51
C TYR A 57 1.40 10.79 2.31
N SER A 58 2.29 11.53 1.63
CA SER A 58 1.89 12.28 0.44
C SER A 58 1.44 11.33 -0.68
N THR A 59 2.15 10.21 -0.85
CA THR A 59 1.75 9.22 -1.85
C THR A 59 0.43 8.58 -1.48
N LEU A 60 0.29 8.19 -0.21
CA LEU A 60 -0.94 7.58 0.27
C LEU A 60 -2.12 8.52 0.10
N THR A 61 -1.94 9.79 0.43
CA THR A 61 -2.98 10.81 0.27
C THR A 61 -3.39 10.91 -1.20
N ALA A 62 -2.40 10.96 -2.10
CA ALA A 62 -2.69 11.09 -3.52
C ALA A 62 -3.45 9.88 -4.06
N ILE A 63 -3.09 8.67 -3.61
CA ILE A 63 -3.82 7.47 -4.01
C ILE A 63 -5.27 7.54 -3.52
N CYS A 64 -5.45 7.94 -2.27
CA CYS A 64 -6.79 8.07 -1.70
C CYS A 64 -7.62 9.09 -2.47
N ASP A 65 -7.01 10.20 -2.86
CA ASP A 65 -7.71 11.24 -3.61
C ASP A 65 -8.14 10.74 -4.99
N VAL A 66 -7.25 10.04 -5.69
CA VAL A 66 -7.55 9.55 -7.03
C VAL A 66 -8.62 8.46 -6.97
N LEU A 67 -8.50 7.54 -6.03
CA LEU A 67 -9.42 6.41 -5.92
C LEU A 67 -10.64 6.72 -5.07
N ARG A 68 -10.69 7.90 -4.44
CA ARG A 68 -11.80 8.34 -3.59
C ARG A 68 -12.07 7.32 -2.49
N CYS A 69 -11.04 7.04 -1.72
CA CYS A 69 -11.11 6.06 -0.65
C CYS A 69 -10.28 6.51 0.53
N GLN A 70 -10.26 5.70 1.57
CA GLN A 70 -9.51 5.95 2.79
C GLN A 70 -8.33 4.99 2.87
N PRO A 71 -7.30 5.32 3.66
CA PRO A 71 -6.15 4.41 3.82
C PRO A 71 -6.57 2.99 4.23
N GLY A 72 -7.61 2.86 5.05
CA GLY A 72 -8.09 1.55 5.47
C GLY A 72 -8.71 0.73 4.35
N ASP A 73 -9.05 1.37 3.23
CA ASP A 73 -9.53 0.65 2.06
C ASP A 73 -8.36 0.10 1.24
N ILE A 74 -7.19 0.71 1.39
CA ILE A 74 -5.99 0.34 0.63
C ILE A 74 -5.16 -0.67 1.39
N LEU A 75 -5.04 -0.50 2.71
CA LEU A 75 -4.14 -1.29 3.54
C LEU A 75 -4.91 -1.86 4.72
N SER A 76 -4.58 -3.10 5.06
CA SER A 76 -5.09 -3.73 6.27
C SER A 76 -3.98 -4.54 6.90
N VAL A 77 -4.24 -5.04 8.10
CA VAL A 77 -3.27 -5.88 8.80
C VAL A 77 -3.92 -7.24 9.04
N THR A 78 -3.22 -8.29 8.66
CA THR A 78 -3.67 -9.64 8.91
C THR A 78 -3.28 -10.03 10.33
N HIS A 79 -4.23 -10.55 11.09
CA HIS A 79 -3.98 -10.98 12.47
C HIS A 79 -3.81 -12.48 12.51
N ILE A 80 -2.64 -12.89 12.96
CA ILE A 80 -2.28 -14.30 13.01
C ILE A 80 -2.90 -14.95 14.23
N GLY A 81 -3.45 -16.14 14.02
CA GLY A 81 -3.92 -16.96 15.12
C GLY A 81 -5.28 -16.59 15.69
N ARG A 82 -6.02 -15.76 15.01
CA ARG A 82 -7.34 -15.37 15.51
C ARG A 82 -8.35 -15.35 14.41
#